data_c3259a1dfb2de5b18a74306c75e2fdcd
#
_entry.id   c3259a1dfb2de5b18a74306c75e2fdcd
#
_cell.length_a   1.000
_cell.length_b   1.000
_cell.length_c   1.000
_cell.angle_alpha   90.00
_cell.angle_beta   90.00
_cell.angle_gamma   90.00
#
_symmetry.space_group_name_H-M   'P 1'
#
loop_
_entity.id
_entity.type
_entity.pdbx_description
1 polymer ?
#
loop_
_entity_poly.entity_id
_entity_poly.type
_entity_poly.pdbx_seq_one_letter_code
_entity_poly.pdbx_strand_id
1 'polypeptide(L)'
;EEELGIQIFLRTKKGVSVTEEGREFLSYANEIIDKKIFVEDLYAKSHFRKQYFSVSSMRSFFLSTPITRLWPQISDGHGGSIYIRLKKQSFYDVLDDVQHCRSDLGIVFLMKSHSNRITRLCSVKDLDYHLLGESHISIVTRADHPILQAQETVPVEDRMTDYPYVIAENHENFGRFYDDDSESISQLFQSPPKCIISINDSAASQDIVAQSDAFFISSTRWQHPQHYHFSSVPLKGEDSILAHYYVTKKGQTPHPLTAPY
;
A
#
# COMPACT_ATOMS: atom_id res chain seq x y z
N GLU A 1 -1.32 19.08 28.53
CA GLU A 1 -0.55 18.17 29.39
C GLU A 1 -1.22 18.07 30.75
N GLU A 2 -1.48 19.19 31.46
CA GLU A 2 -2.08 19.20 32.78
C GLU A 2 -3.51 18.60 32.83
N GLU A 3 -4.35 18.88 31.84
CA GLU A 3 -5.72 18.36 31.78
C GLU A 3 -5.77 16.82 31.53
N LEU A 4 -4.80 16.29 30.84
CA LEU A 4 -4.76 14.86 30.47
C LEU A 4 -3.87 14.05 31.40
N GLY A 5 -3.07 14.71 32.25
CA GLY A 5 -2.14 14.07 33.17
C GLY A 5 -0.98 13.34 32.45
N ILE A 6 -0.69 13.72 31.21
CA ILE A 6 0.40 13.14 30.39
C ILE A 6 1.44 14.19 30.04
N GLN A 7 2.67 13.77 29.83
CA GLN A 7 3.73 14.63 29.35
C GLN A 7 3.95 14.37 27.85
N ILE A 8 3.62 15.35 27.01
CA ILE A 8 3.73 15.24 25.54
C ILE A 8 5.16 15.57 25.07
N PHE A 9 5.78 16.58 25.71
CA PHE A 9 7.09 17.09 25.30
C PHE A 9 8.11 17.03 26.45
N LEU A 10 9.30 16.53 26.16
CA LEU A 10 10.48 16.65 27.02
C LEU A 10 11.35 17.83 26.55
N ARG A 11 11.54 18.80 27.43
CA ARG A 11 12.46 19.92 27.18
C ARG A 11 13.82 19.59 27.76
N THR A 12 14.84 19.62 26.92
CA THR A 12 16.22 19.40 27.31
C THR A 12 17.08 20.58 26.89
N LYS A 13 18.32 20.66 27.38
CA LYS A 13 19.28 21.67 26.93
C LYS A 13 19.63 21.57 25.44
N LYS A 14 19.26 20.47 24.77
CA LYS A 14 19.47 20.21 23.35
C LYS A 14 18.24 20.45 22.48
N GLY A 15 17.12 20.87 23.09
CA GLY A 15 15.87 21.12 22.38
C GLY A 15 14.67 20.40 22.99
N VAL A 16 13.61 20.26 22.20
CA VAL A 16 12.35 19.60 22.60
C VAL A 16 12.24 18.27 21.86
N SER A 17 11.92 17.21 22.58
CA SER A 17 11.60 15.91 22.03
C SER A 17 10.19 15.47 22.46
N VAL A 18 9.53 14.66 21.65
CA VAL A 18 8.20 14.10 21.94
C VAL A 18 8.38 12.82 22.77
N THR A 19 7.59 12.65 23.83
CA THR A 19 7.56 11.44 24.63
C THR A 19 6.84 10.30 23.89
N GLU A 20 6.85 9.08 24.43
CA GLU A 20 6.07 7.96 23.89
C GLU A 20 4.57 8.21 23.98
N GLU A 21 4.11 8.62 25.17
CA GLU A 21 2.72 9.06 25.41
C GLU A 21 2.34 10.24 24.50
N GLY A 22 3.28 11.16 24.29
CA GLY A 22 3.11 12.30 23.38
C GLY A 22 2.94 11.87 21.92
N ARG A 23 3.65 10.85 21.45
CA ARG A 23 3.47 10.33 20.08
C ARG A 23 2.10 9.72 19.91
N GLU A 24 1.65 8.92 20.87
CA GLU A 24 0.31 8.33 20.87
C GLU A 24 -0.77 9.42 20.87
N PHE A 25 -0.66 10.39 21.76
CA PHE A 25 -1.58 11.54 21.82
C PHE A 25 -1.62 12.32 20.51
N LEU A 26 -0.46 12.64 19.92
CA LEU A 26 -0.37 13.37 18.65
C LEU A 26 -0.99 12.60 17.50
N SER A 27 -0.92 11.27 17.51
CA SER A 27 -1.61 10.44 16.52
C SER A 27 -3.13 10.66 16.57
N TYR A 28 -3.73 10.58 17.76
CA TYR A 28 -5.17 10.84 17.94
C TYR A 28 -5.53 12.30 17.66
N ALA A 29 -4.69 13.24 18.07
CA ALA A 29 -4.92 14.66 17.82
C ALA A 29 -4.93 14.97 16.32
N ASN A 30 -4.02 14.39 15.55
CA ASN A 30 -4.00 14.52 14.09
C ASN A 30 -5.26 13.94 13.45
N GLU A 31 -5.75 12.80 13.92
CA GLU A 31 -7.02 12.23 13.43
C GLU A 31 -8.21 13.16 13.67
N ILE A 32 -8.27 13.82 14.84
CA ILE A 32 -9.33 14.77 15.16
C ILE A 32 -9.23 16.00 14.25
N ILE A 33 -8.02 16.51 14.02
CA ILE A 33 -7.79 17.65 13.13
C ILE A 33 -8.17 17.31 11.70
N ASP A 34 -7.77 16.14 11.21
CA ASP A 34 -8.12 15.66 9.87
C ASP A 34 -9.65 15.55 9.69
N LYS A 35 -10.34 15.01 10.70
CA LYS A 35 -11.81 14.95 10.70
C LYS A 35 -12.46 16.34 10.75
N LYS A 36 -11.90 17.25 11.53
CA LYS A 36 -12.38 18.63 11.58
C LYS A 36 -12.24 19.30 10.21
N ILE A 37 -11.06 19.24 9.60
CA ILE A 37 -10.81 19.81 8.27
C ILE A 37 -11.77 19.17 7.25
N PHE A 38 -11.95 17.86 7.30
CA PHE A 38 -12.89 17.16 6.42
C PHE A 38 -14.32 17.68 6.58
N VAL A 39 -14.80 17.85 7.80
CA VAL A 39 -16.15 18.38 8.07
C VAL A 39 -16.27 19.84 7.64
N GLU A 40 -15.27 20.67 7.93
CA GLU A 40 -15.23 22.07 7.50
C GLU A 40 -15.27 22.20 5.98
N ASP A 41 -14.51 21.37 5.26
CA ASP A 41 -14.51 21.31 3.80
C ASP A 41 -15.84 20.79 3.23
N LEU A 42 -16.46 19.81 3.89
CA LEU A 42 -17.73 19.21 3.47
C LEU A 42 -18.89 20.24 3.55
N TYR A 43 -18.88 21.10 4.59
CA TYR A 43 -19.91 22.10 4.86
C TYR A 43 -19.48 23.51 4.49
N ALA A 44 -18.25 23.70 3.97
CA ALA A 44 -17.84 25.01 3.43
C ALA A 44 -18.89 25.48 2.41
N LYS A 45 -19.36 26.70 2.55
CA LYS A 45 -20.43 27.34 1.73
C LYS A 45 -20.01 27.58 0.27
N SER A 46 -19.25 26.69 -0.34
CA SER A 46 -19.01 26.71 -1.76
C SER A 46 -20.25 26.14 -2.46
N HIS A 47 -20.80 26.85 -3.44
CA HIS A 47 -21.96 26.46 -4.26
C HIS A 47 -21.74 25.17 -5.09
N PHE A 48 -20.62 24.50 -4.93
CA PHE A 48 -20.28 23.23 -5.57
C PHE A 48 -20.47 22.09 -4.57
N ARG A 49 -21.37 21.19 -4.89
CA ARG A 49 -21.57 19.92 -4.17
C ARG A 49 -20.31 19.10 -4.34
N LYS A 50 -19.37 19.15 -3.40
CA LYS A 50 -18.16 18.32 -3.40
C LYS A 50 -18.55 16.89 -3.04
N GLN A 51 -18.23 15.95 -3.89
CA GLN A 51 -18.27 14.52 -3.55
C GLN A 51 -16.87 14.11 -3.10
N TYR A 52 -16.81 13.39 -2.00
CA TYR A 52 -15.55 12.84 -1.48
C TYR A 52 -15.54 11.33 -1.69
N PHE A 53 -14.45 10.84 -2.20
CA PHE A 53 -14.19 9.41 -2.28
C PHE A 53 -12.78 9.11 -1.79
N SER A 54 -12.65 8.30 -0.76
CA SER A 54 -11.38 7.97 -0.12
C SER A 54 -11.07 6.49 -0.22
N VAL A 55 -9.85 6.19 -0.63
CA VAL A 55 -9.35 4.83 -0.76
C VAL A 55 -8.06 4.68 0.02
N SER A 56 -8.02 3.71 0.94
CA SER A 56 -6.79 3.24 1.58
C SER A 56 -6.31 1.97 0.90
N SER A 57 -5.03 1.90 0.57
CA SER A 57 -4.45 0.74 -0.11
C SER A 57 -3.04 0.45 0.37
N MET A 58 -2.68 -0.81 0.47
CA MET A 58 -1.30 -1.22 0.74
C MET A 58 -0.34 -0.79 -0.38
N ARG A 59 -0.84 -0.58 -1.60
CA ARG A 59 -0.04 -0.26 -2.79
C ARG A 59 -0.71 0.83 -3.62
N SER A 60 -0.09 1.99 -3.73
CA SER A 60 -0.64 3.13 -4.47
C SER A 60 -0.69 2.92 -5.99
N PHE A 61 0.26 2.19 -6.57
CA PHE A 61 0.32 1.95 -8.01
C PHE A 61 -0.90 1.18 -8.53
N PHE A 62 -1.52 0.36 -7.69
CA PHE A 62 -2.71 -0.41 -8.07
C PHE A 62 -3.93 0.49 -8.35
N LEU A 63 -3.91 1.71 -7.83
CA LEU A 63 -5.02 2.65 -7.93
C LEU A 63 -4.92 3.58 -9.15
N SER A 64 -3.75 3.73 -9.74
CA SER A 64 -3.53 4.67 -10.85
C SER A 64 -4.38 4.34 -12.07
N THR A 65 -4.36 3.09 -12.54
CA THR A 65 -5.14 2.65 -13.70
C THR A 65 -6.66 2.71 -13.49
N PRO A 66 -7.23 2.20 -12.38
CA PRO A 66 -8.65 2.38 -12.09
C PRO A 66 -9.10 3.84 -12.10
N ILE A 67 -8.32 4.73 -11.48
CA ILE A 67 -8.68 6.15 -11.41
C ILE A 67 -8.66 6.80 -12.78
N THR A 68 -7.66 6.53 -13.61
CA THR A 68 -7.62 7.07 -14.97
C THR A 68 -8.77 6.57 -15.83
N ARG A 69 -9.25 5.35 -15.63
CA ARG A 69 -10.43 4.79 -16.29
C ARG A 69 -11.75 5.37 -15.76
N LEU A 70 -11.79 5.73 -14.49
CA LEU A 70 -12.96 6.36 -13.87
C LEU A 70 -13.13 7.81 -14.30
N TRP A 71 -12.04 8.49 -14.69
CA TRP A 71 -12.06 9.92 -14.99
C TRP A 71 -13.13 10.36 -15.99
N PRO A 72 -13.34 9.71 -17.15
CA PRO A 72 -14.38 10.07 -18.08
C PRO A 72 -15.78 9.99 -17.47
N GLN A 73 -16.05 8.96 -16.68
CA GLN A 73 -17.36 8.75 -16.02
C GLN A 73 -17.63 9.80 -14.93
N ILE A 74 -16.55 10.24 -14.27
CA ILE A 74 -16.61 11.30 -13.27
C ILE A 74 -16.87 12.66 -13.93
N SER A 75 -16.22 12.95 -15.05
CA SER A 75 -16.33 14.24 -15.73
C SER A 75 -17.69 14.44 -16.41
N ASP A 76 -18.29 13.38 -16.95
CA ASP A 76 -19.50 13.48 -17.78
C ASP A 76 -20.82 13.43 -16.98
N GLY A 77 -20.78 12.92 -15.73
CA GLY A 77 -21.99 12.60 -14.97
C GLY A 77 -22.33 13.50 -13.79
N HIS A 78 -21.44 14.37 -13.37
CA HIS A 78 -21.58 15.04 -12.07
C HIS A 78 -21.37 16.55 -12.21
N GLY A 79 -22.43 17.32 -12.04
CA GLY A 79 -22.39 18.79 -12.01
C GLY A 79 -21.67 19.40 -10.79
N GLY A 80 -20.70 18.71 -10.20
CA GLY A 80 -19.98 19.13 -8.99
C GLY A 80 -18.51 18.72 -8.97
N SER A 81 -17.74 19.28 -8.04
CA SER A 81 -16.34 18.90 -7.81
C SER A 81 -16.24 17.55 -7.08
N ILE A 82 -15.40 16.65 -7.55
CA ILE A 82 -15.07 15.41 -6.87
C ILE A 82 -13.67 15.51 -6.28
N TYR A 83 -13.53 15.17 -5.01
CA TYR A 83 -12.24 15.03 -4.34
C TYR A 83 -11.96 13.55 -4.08
N ILE A 84 -10.91 13.04 -4.70
CA ILE A 84 -10.48 11.65 -4.51
C ILE A 84 -9.22 11.65 -3.66
N ARG A 85 -9.29 10.98 -2.50
CA ARG A 85 -8.16 10.81 -1.60
C ARG A 85 -7.63 9.39 -1.69
N LEU A 86 -6.35 9.24 -1.99
CA LEU A 86 -5.67 7.96 -2.01
C LEU A 86 -4.63 7.94 -0.89
N LYS A 87 -4.72 6.94 -0.02
CA LYS A 87 -3.76 6.73 1.05
C LYS A 87 -3.02 5.42 0.82
N LYS A 88 -1.70 5.45 0.96
CA LYS A 88 -0.89 4.25 1.12
C LYS A 88 -0.78 3.94 2.61
N GLN A 89 -1.18 2.74 3.00
CA GLN A 89 -1.28 2.33 4.41
C GLN A 89 -0.80 0.89 4.58
N SER A 90 -0.55 0.48 5.83
CA SER A 90 -0.32 -0.92 6.19
C SER A 90 -1.59 -1.76 6.05
N PHE A 91 -1.46 -3.08 6.08
CA PHE A 91 -2.62 -3.97 6.03
C PHE A 91 -3.65 -3.69 7.13
N TYR A 92 -3.18 -3.54 8.36
CA TYR A 92 -4.06 -3.27 9.49
C TYR A 92 -4.66 -1.87 9.44
N ASP A 93 -3.87 -0.86 9.06
CA ASP A 93 -4.35 0.51 8.94
C ASP A 93 -5.40 0.66 7.84
N VAL A 94 -5.28 -0.10 6.72
CA VAL A 94 -6.33 -0.14 5.70
C VAL A 94 -7.65 -0.64 6.30
N LEU A 95 -7.61 -1.74 7.06
CA LEU A 95 -8.82 -2.27 7.69
C LEU A 95 -9.38 -1.29 8.74
N ASP A 96 -8.52 -0.65 9.51
CA ASP A 96 -8.91 0.34 10.51
C ASP A 96 -9.48 1.61 9.88
N ASP A 97 -8.90 2.07 8.76
CA ASP A 97 -9.43 3.22 8.01
C ASP A 97 -10.86 2.96 7.52
N VAL A 98 -11.14 1.76 7.01
CA VAL A 98 -12.49 1.37 6.56
C VAL A 98 -13.43 1.18 7.75
N GLN A 99 -12.99 0.49 8.80
CA GLN A 99 -13.78 0.27 10.00
C GLN A 99 -14.28 1.57 10.62
N HIS A 100 -13.41 2.59 10.72
CA HIS A 100 -13.72 3.89 11.32
C HIS A 100 -14.23 4.93 10.29
N CYS A 101 -14.60 4.52 9.08
CA CYS A 101 -15.08 5.40 8.02
C CYS A 101 -14.09 6.54 7.65
N ARG A 102 -12.78 6.32 7.81
CA ARG A 102 -11.72 7.20 7.33
C ARG A 102 -11.44 7.00 5.85
N SER A 103 -11.82 5.84 5.31
CA SER A 103 -11.83 5.53 3.88
C SER A 103 -13.10 4.79 3.51
N ASP A 104 -13.63 5.09 2.33
CA ASP A 104 -14.83 4.45 1.78
C ASP A 104 -14.53 3.05 1.26
N LEU A 105 -13.27 2.84 0.83
CA LEU A 105 -12.80 1.59 0.26
C LEU A 105 -11.39 1.28 0.75
N GLY A 106 -11.16 0.02 1.15
CA GLY A 106 -9.85 -0.53 1.42
C GLY A 106 -9.41 -1.48 0.33
N ILE A 107 -8.12 -1.45 -0.07
CA ILE A 107 -7.53 -2.44 -0.97
C ILE A 107 -6.36 -3.10 -0.29
N VAL A 108 -6.44 -4.41 -0.10
CA VAL A 108 -5.45 -5.22 0.58
C VAL A 108 -4.97 -6.39 -0.27
N PHE A 109 -3.76 -6.81 0.00
CA PHE A 109 -3.08 -7.89 -0.69
C PHE A 109 -2.57 -8.88 0.33
N LEU A 110 -2.85 -10.16 0.12
CA LEU A 110 -2.39 -11.24 0.98
C LEU A 110 -1.86 -12.39 0.13
N MET A 111 -0.89 -13.11 0.65
CA MET A 111 -0.54 -14.42 0.11
C MET A 111 -1.77 -15.32 0.14
N LYS A 112 -2.02 -16.07 -0.91
CA LYS A 112 -3.20 -16.97 -1.02
C LYS A 112 -3.23 -17.97 0.14
N SER A 113 -2.08 -18.44 0.58
CA SER A 113 -1.92 -19.30 1.76
C SER A 113 -2.48 -18.67 3.05
N HIS A 114 -2.52 -17.32 3.14
CA HIS A 114 -3.01 -16.57 4.29
C HIS A 114 -4.42 -15.97 4.11
N SER A 115 -5.16 -16.37 3.10
CA SER A 115 -6.51 -15.84 2.82
C SER A 115 -7.51 -16.02 3.99
N ASN A 116 -7.32 -17.01 4.86
CA ASN A 116 -8.14 -17.18 6.07
C ASN A 116 -8.02 -15.99 7.04
N ARG A 117 -6.95 -15.22 6.95
CA ARG A 117 -6.71 -14.06 7.82
C ARG A 117 -7.68 -12.92 7.54
N ILE A 118 -7.96 -12.61 6.27
CA ILE A 118 -8.91 -11.56 5.94
C ILE A 118 -10.32 -11.90 6.41
N THR A 119 -10.74 -13.15 6.26
CA THR A 119 -12.03 -13.64 6.75
C THR A 119 -12.21 -13.37 8.24
N ARG A 120 -11.20 -13.76 9.04
CA ARG A 120 -11.24 -13.61 10.49
C ARG A 120 -11.25 -12.13 10.89
N LEU A 121 -10.35 -11.31 10.31
CA LEU A 121 -10.22 -9.91 10.70
C LEU A 121 -11.43 -9.07 10.25
N CYS A 122 -11.95 -9.30 9.05
CA CYS A 122 -13.14 -8.60 8.58
C CYS A 122 -14.36 -8.96 9.41
N SER A 123 -14.49 -10.23 9.83
CA SER A 123 -15.58 -10.64 10.74
C SER A 123 -15.50 -9.91 12.11
N VAL A 124 -14.30 -9.79 12.70
CA VAL A 124 -14.11 -9.10 13.98
C VAL A 124 -14.34 -7.60 13.87
N LYS A 125 -13.97 -7.00 12.73
CA LYS A 125 -14.05 -5.56 12.49
C LYS A 125 -15.38 -5.10 11.86
N ASP A 126 -16.33 -6.01 11.64
CA ASP A 126 -17.61 -5.74 10.98
C ASP A 126 -17.42 -5.13 9.57
N LEU A 127 -16.60 -5.80 8.77
CA LEU A 127 -16.26 -5.43 7.41
C LEU A 127 -16.70 -6.51 6.43
N ASP A 128 -17.08 -6.10 5.22
CA ASP A 128 -17.25 -6.99 4.06
C ASP A 128 -15.97 -6.96 3.21
N TYR A 129 -15.63 -8.10 2.61
CA TYR A 129 -14.48 -8.20 1.71
C TYR A 129 -14.84 -9.03 0.47
N HIS A 130 -14.22 -8.69 -0.65
CA HIS A 130 -14.45 -9.36 -1.93
C HIS A 130 -13.13 -9.56 -2.67
N LEU A 131 -12.99 -10.74 -3.28
CA LEU A 131 -11.81 -11.05 -4.09
C LEU A 131 -11.88 -10.29 -5.42
N LEU A 132 -10.88 -9.47 -5.69
CA LEU A 132 -10.68 -8.80 -6.98
C LEU A 132 -9.97 -9.69 -8.00
N GLY A 133 -9.24 -10.69 -7.53
CA GLY A 133 -8.50 -11.64 -8.32
C GLY A 133 -7.14 -11.98 -7.73
N GLU A 134 -6.39 -12.76 -8.46
CA GLU A 134 -5.08 -13.26 -8.06
C GLU A 134 -4.00 -12.82 -9.05
N SER A 135 -2.76 -12.78 -8.59
CA SER A 135 -1.56 -12.54 -9.39
C SER A 135 -0.37 -13.30 -8.81
N HIS A 136 0.69 -13.45 -9.57
CA HIS A 136 1.94 -13.96 -9.04
C HIS A 136 2.84 -12.83 -8.54
N ILE A 137 3.61 -13.10 -7.51
CA ILE A 137 4.76 -12.28 -7.15
C ILE A 137 5.77 -12.37 -8.28
N SER A 138 6.43 -11.28 -8.60
CA SER A 138 7.42 -11.20 -9.67
C SER A 138 8.66 -10.46 -9.21
N ILE A 139 9.80 -10.90 -9.68
CA ILE A 139 11.04 -10.15 -9.67
C ILE A 139 11.01 -9.19 -10.84
N VAL A 140 11.27 -7.92 -10.60
CA VAL A 140 11.31 -6.86 -11.60
C VAL A 140 12.72 -6.32 -11.73
N THR A 141 13.23 -6.29 -12.95
CA THR A 141 14.57 -5.82 -13.32
C THR A 141 14.49 -4.92 -14.54
N ARG A 142 15.59 -4.24 -14.89
CA ARG A 142 15.73 -3.66 -16.24
C ARG A 142 15.67 -4.75 -17.31
N ALA A 143 15.20 -4.43 -18.52
CA ALA A 143 14.90 -5.41 -19.57
C ALA A 143 16.14 -6.15 -20.11
N ASP A 144 17.31 -5.54 -20.01
CA ASP A 144 18.60 -6.08 -20.44
C ASP A 144 19.45 -6.62 -19.27
N HIS A 145 18.81 -6.93 -18.14
CA HIS A 145 19.49 -7.46 -16.96
C HIS A 145 20.21 -8.77 -17.26
N PRO A 146 21.47 -8.98 -16.82
CA PRO A 146 22.27 -10.17 -17.12
C PRO A 146 21.59 -11.49 -16.77
N ILE A 147 20.79 -11.50 -15.71
CA ILE A 147 20.08 -12.69 -15.24
C ILE A 147 19.05 -13.23 -16.23
N LEU A 148 18.50 -12.37 -17.09
CA LEU A 148 17.51 -12.76 -18.10
C LEU A 148 18.14 -13.51 -19.27
N GLN A 149 19.45 -13.42 -19.43
CA GLN A 149 20.22 -14.08 -20.49
C GLN A 149 20.84 -15.42 -20.06
N ALA A 150 20.78 -15.72 -18.76
CA ALA A 150 21.36 -16.94 -18.21
C ALA A 150 20.49 -18.17 -18.50
N GLN A 151 21.11 -19.31 -18.85
CA GLN A 151 20.39 -20.56 -19.02
C GLN A 151 19.73 -21.03 -17.73
N GLU A 152 18.48 -21.50 -17.82
CA GLU A 152 17.58 -21.80 -16.69
C GLU A 152 17.91 -23.13 -15.98
N THR A 153 19.11 -23.31 -15.45
CA THR A 153 19.45 -24.49 -14.64
C THR A 153 19.20 -24.28 -13.14
N VAL A 154 19.14 -23.02 -12.69
CA VAL A 154 18.93 -22.63 -11.29
C VAL A 154 17.71 -21.71 -11.21
N PRO A 155 16.84 -21.84 -10.22
CA PRO A 155 15.72 -20.92 -10.00
C PRO A 155 16.16 -19.47 -9.99
N VAL A 156 15.33 -18.57 -10.54
CA VAL A 156 15.67 -17.15 -10.64
C VAL A 156 15.84 -16.53 -9.25
N GLU A 157 15.07 -16.99 -8.29
CA GLU A 157 15.09 -16.57 -6.89
C GLU A 157 16.50 -16.72 -6.28
N ASP A 158 17.13 -17.85 -6.53
CA ASP A 158 18.46 -18.14 -5.97
C ASP A 158 19.56 -17.32 -6.66
N ARG A 159 19.41 -17.07 -7.96
CA ARG A 159 20.36 -16.26 -8.74
C ARG A 159 20.28 -14.78 -8.43
N MET A 160 19.09 -14.27 -8.05
CA MET A 160 18.88 -12.85 -7.72
C MET A 160 19.55 -12.43 -6.42
N THR A 161 19.89 -13.37 -5.53
CA THR A 161 20.56 -13.05 -4.25
C THR A 161 21.95 -12.41 -4.43
N ASP A 162 22.57 -12.56 -5.59
CA ASP A 162 23.85 -11.91 -5.92
C ASP A 162 23.72 -10.43 -6.28
N TYR A 163 22.51 -9.94 -6.55
CA TYR A 163 22.21 -8.59 -6.99
C TYR A 163 21.57 -7.74 -5.88
N PRO A 164 21.69 -6.40 -5.92
CA PRO A 164 21.06 -5.54 -4.94
C PRO A 164 19.54 -5.65 -4.99
N TYR A 165 18.93 -5.84 -3.83
CA TYR A 165 17.48 -5.81 -3.66
C TYR A 165 17.02 -4.43 -3.20
N VAL A 166 16.12 -3.78 -3.93
CA VAL A 166 15.55 -2.48 -3.59
C VAL A 166 14.20 -2.68 -2.90
N ILE A 167 14.09 -2.20 -1.68
CA ILE A 167 12.86 -2.26 -0.88
C ILE A 167 12.30 -0.85 -0.75
N ALA A 168 11.02 -0.67 -1.12
CA ALA A 168 10.31 0.55 -0.79
C ALA A 168 9.80 0.47 0.66
N GLU A 169 10.38 1.24 1.56
CA GLU A 169 9.96 1.31 2.96
C GLU A 169 8.53 1.81 3.10
N ASN A 170 7.77 1.14 3.95
CA ASN A 170 6.69 1.74 4.71
C ASN A 170 7.23 2.01 6.11
N HIS A 171 6.95 3.16 6.69
CA HIS A 171 7.57 3.76 7.87
C HIS A 171 7.76 2.88 9.12
N GLU A 172 7.28 1.64 9.16
CA GLU A 172 7.30 0.81 10.37
C GLU A 172 7.85 -0.62 10.22
N ASN A 173 8.11 -1.12 9.00
CA ASN A 173 8.54 -2.51 8.84
C ASN A 173 9.67 -2.70 7.82
N PHE A 174 10.87 -2.56 8.31
CA PHE A 174 12.09 -2.92 7.59
C PHE A 174 12.05 -4.43 7.19
N GLY A 175 12.03 -4.71 5.91
CA GLY A 175 12.21 -6.08 5.40
C GLY A 175 10.94 -6.91 5.27
N ARG A 176 9.75 -6.36 5.49
CA ARG A 176 8.49 -7.10 5.32
C ARG A 176 7.84 -6.76 3.99
N PHE A 177 7.69 -7.75 3.14
CA PHE A 177 6.99 -7.57 1.86
C PHE A 177 5.47 -7.40 2.06
N TYR A 178 4.96 -8.01 3.09
CA TYR A 178 3.59 -7.92 3.60
C TYR A 178 3.66 -7.75 5.11
N ASP A 179 2.79 -6.94 5.66
CA ASP A 179 2.68 -6.53 7.08
C ASP A 179 2.40 -7.68 8.04
N ASP A 180 3.00 -8.85 7.86
CA ASP A 180 2.83 -9.97 8.75
C ASP A 180 4.10 -10.45 9.42
N ASP A 181 3.96 -10.84 10.69
CA ASP A 181 5.02 -11.21 11.61
C ASP A 181 5.91 -12.38 11.17
N SER A 182 5.57 -13.09 10.09
CA SER A 182 6.22 -14.31 9.67
C SER A 182 6.92 -14.29 8.32
N GLU A 183 6.61 -13.36 7.41
CA GLU A 183 7.11 -13.43 6.04
C GLU A 183 8.17 -12.37 5.73
N SER A 184 9.37 -12.67 6.13
CA SER A 184 10.54 -11.94 5.67
C SER A 184 10.87 -12.33 4.22
N ILE A 185 11.54 -11.42 3.52
CA ILE A 185 12.14 -11.67 2.19
C ILE A 185 12.95 -12.98 2.15
N SER A 186 13.50 -13.39 3.30
CA SER A 186 14.22 -14.65 3.45
C SER A 186 13.40 -15.89 3.10
N GLN A 187 12.07 -15.81 3.10
CA GLN A 187 11.20 -16.92 2.69
C GLN A 187 11.03 -17.02 1.17
N LEU A 188 11.20 -15.91 0.45
CA LEU A 188 11.15 -15.90 -1.01
C LEU A 188 12.47 -16.35 -1.64
N PHE A 189 13.56 -16.35 -0.87
CA PHE A 189 14.89 -16.70 -1.32
C PHE A 189 15.49 -17.74 -0.37
N GLN A 190 16.23 -18.70 -0.90
CA GLN A 190 16.95 -19.68 -0.05
C GLN A 190 18.03 -19.01 0.83
N SER A 191 18.55 -17.87 0.38
CA SER A 191 19.49 -17.05 1.13
C SER A 191 19.18 -15.56 0.92
N PRO A 192 19.46 -14.70 1.91
CA PRO A 192 19.18 -13.28 1.80
C PRO A 192 20.04 -12.64 0.71
N PRO A 193 19.54 -11.61 0.00
CA PRO A 193 20.33 -10.83 -0.94
C PRO A 193 21.57 -10.22 -0.28
N LYS A 194 22.71 -10.22 -0.98
CA LYS A 194 23.99 -9.68 -0.49
C LYS A 194 23.96 -8.18 -0.22
N CYS A 195 23.07 -7.46 -0.90
CA CYS A 195 22.89 -6.02 -0.72
C CYS A 195 21.40 -5.69 -0.70
N ILE A 196 20.98 -4.90 0.28
CA ILE A 196 19.61 -4.39 0.40
C ILE A 196 19.67 -2.88 0.38
N ILE A 197 18.91 -2.24 -0.51
CA ILE A 197 18.75 -0.80 -0.62
C ILE A 197 17.33 -0.48 -0.16
N SER A 198 17.21 0.21 0.98
CA SER A 198 15.92 0.62 1.51
C SER A 198 15.66 2.08 1.17
N ILE A 199 14.47 2.36 0.63
CA ILE A 199 14.08 3.69 0.19
C ILE A 199 12.57 3.89 0.37
N ASN A 200 12.18 5.06 0.84
CA ASN A 200 10.78 5.41 1.07
C ASN A 200 10.07 6.04 -0.15
N ASP A 201 10.75 6.16 -1.27
CA ASP A 201 10.25 6.73 -2.51
C ASP A 201 10.14 5.65 -3.60
N SER A 202 8.92 5.45 -4.11
CA SER A 202 8.67 4.45 -5.15
C SER A 202 9.23 4.85 -6.52
N ALA A 203 9.33 6.14 -6.84
CA ALA A 203 9.91 6.59 -8.10
C ALA A 203 11.42 6.39 -8.08
N ALA A 204 12.08 6.82 -6.99
CA ALA A 204 13.51 6.61 -6.82
C ALA A 204 13.90 5.12 -6.79
N SER A 205 13.03 4.24 -6.23
CA SER A 205 13.27 2.78 -6.30
C SER A 205 13.25 2.25 -7.73
N GLN A 206 12.36 2.77 -8.57
CA GLN A 206 12.28 2.41 -9.99
C GLN A 206 13.49 2.95 -10.77
N ASP A 207 13.91 4.18 -10.49
CA ASP A 207 15.11 4.78 -11.11
C ASP A 207 16.37 3.97 -10.81
N ILE A 208 16.54 3.52 -9.56
CA ILE A 208 17.69 2.68 -9.17
C ILE A 208 17.70 1.39 -9.98
N VAL A 209 16.56 0.68 -10.07
CA VAL A 209 16.47 -0.58 -10.81
C VAL A 209 16.63 -0.38 -12.31
N ALA A 210 16.10 0.71 -12.86
CA ALA A 210 16.24 1.01 -14.29
C ALA A 210 17.70 1.29 -14.72
N GLN A 211 18.52 1.79 -13.80
CA GLN A 211 19.90 2.24 -14.07
C GLN A 211 21.00 1.29 -13.53
N SER A 212 20.61 0.14 -12.95
CA SER A 212 21.56 -0.77 -12.32
C SER A 212 21.12 -2.24 -12.49
N ASP A 213 21.95 -3.17 -11.98
CA ASP A 213 21.60 -4.59 -11.86
C ASP A 213 20.82 -4.90 -10.58
N ALA A 214 20.18 -3.90 -9.99
CA ALA A 214 19.29 -4.11 -8.87
C ALA A 214 17.93 -4.66 -9.33
N PHE A 215 17.18 -5.20 -8.37
CA PHE A 215 15.82 -5.66 -8.60
C PHE A 215 14.89 -5.21 -7.47
N PHE A 216 13.61 -5.19 -7.73
CA PHE A 216 12.59 -5.13 -6.70
C PHE A 216 11.54 -6.21 -6.92
N ILE A 217 10.71 -6.46 -5.91
CA ILE A 217 9.63 -7.45 -5.97
C ILE A 217 8.31 -6.73 -6.14
N SER A 218 7.49 -7.22 -7.08
CA SER A 218 6.16 -6.69 -7.35
C SER A 218 5.19 -7.82 -7.69
N SER A 219 4.05 -7.50 -8.24
CA SER A 219 3.07 -8.47 -8.72
C SER A 219 2.96 -8.43 -10.24
N THR A 220 2.58 -9.54 -10.86
CA THR A 220 2.37 -9.62 -12.32
C THR A 220 1.27 -8.68 -12.83
N ARG A 221 0.40 -8.18 -11.93
CA ARG A 221 -0.59 -7.13 -12.27
C ARG A 221 -0.04 -5.72 -12.19
N TRP A 222 1.18 -5.55 -11.72
CA TRP A 222 1.80 -4.24 -11.71
C TRP A 222 2.11 -3.82 -13.14
N GLN A 223 1.49 -2.72 -13.56
CA GLN A 223 1.79 -2.08 -14.84
C GLN A 223 2.86 -1.02 -14.58
N HIS A 224 4.06 -1.30 -15.02
CA HIS A 224 5.16 -0.33 -14.91
C HIS A 224 4.95 0.85 -15.88
N PRO A 225 5.42 2.04 -15.52
CA PRO A 225 5.42 3.17 -16.44
C PRO A 225 6.17 2.84 -17.74
N GLN A 226 5.58 3.20 -18.88
CA GLN A 226 6.14 2.84 -20.21
C GLN A 226 7.52 3.44 -20.47
N HIS A 227 7.91 4.50 -19.76
CA HIS A 227 9.23 5.10 -19.91
C HIS A 227 10.36 4.29 -19.26
N TYR A 228 10.04 3.32 -18.39
CA TYR A 228 11.00 2.36 -17.88
C TYR A 228 10.92 1.06 -18.68
N HIS A 229 12.07 0.60 -19.15
CA HIS A 229 12.17 -0.69 -19.82
C HIS A 229 12.45 -1.79 -18.79
N PHE A 230 11.36 -2.25 -18.14
CA PHE A 230 11.43 -3.34 -17.17
C PHE A 230 11.03 -4.69 -17.76
N SER A 231 11.63 -5.73 -17.21
CA SER A 231 11.19 -7.12 -17.35
C SER A 231 10.69 -7.63 -16.02
N SER A 232 9.63 -8.43 -16.06
CA SER A 232 9.02 -9.04 -14.88
C SER A 232 9.06 -10.56 -15.01
N VAL A 233 9.72 -11.22 -14.07
CA VAL A 233 9.82 -12.68 -14.00
C VAL A 233 8.96 -13.19 -12.87
N PRO A 234 7.84 -13.88 -13.14
CA PRO A 234 6.98 -14.41 -12.10
C PRO A 234 7.68 -15.53 -11.33
N LEU A 235 7.55 -15.50 -10.01
CA LEU A 235 7.97 -16.59 -9.15
C LEU A 235 7.05 -17.80 -9.32
N LYS A 236 7.59 -18.99 -9.21
CA LYS A 236 6.85 -20.24 -9.39
C LYS A 236 6.35 -20.77 -8.03
N GLY A 237 5.26 -21.54 -8.06
CA GLY A 237 4.69 -22.18 -6.88
C GLY A 237 3.43 -21.49 -6.32
N GLU A 238 2.70 -22.24 -5.51
CA GLU A 238 1.45 -21.74 -4.89
C GLU A 238 1.72 -20.65 -3.85
N ASP A 239 2.87 -20.71 -3.19
CA ASP A 239 3.31 -19.71 -2.22
C ASP A 239 3.69 -18.35 -2.85
N SER A 240 3.71 -18.27 -4.19
CA SER A 240 3.92 -17.01 -4.91
C SER A 240 2.62 -16.33 -5.36
N ILE A 241 1.45 -16.90 -5.03
CA ILE A 241 0.15 -16.36 -5.43
C ILE A 241 -0.29 -15.30 -4.43
N LEU A 242 -0.57 -14.12 -4.96
CA LEU A 242 -1.08 -12.97 -4.23
C LEU A 242 -2.56 -12.78 -4.53
N ALA A 243 -3.39 -12.86 -3.51
CA ALA A 243 -4.82 -12.57 -3.59
C ALA A 243 -5.07 -11.09 -3.28
N HIS A 244 -5.86 -10.45 -4.11
CA HIS A 244 -6.21 -9.03 -4.03
C HIS A 244 -7.65 -8.90 -3.58
N TYR A 245 -7.90 -8.14 -2.52
CA TYR A 245 -9.24 -7.93 -2.00
C TYR A 245 -9.57 -6.44 -1.93
N TYR A 246 -10.84 -6.12 -2.14
CA TYR A 246 -11.37 -4.86 -1.65
C TYR A 246 -12.20 -5.09 -0.39
N VAL A 247 -12.20 -4.10 0.48
CA VAL A 247 -12.85 -4.13 1.78
C VAL A 247 -13.74 -2.90 1.93
N THR A 248 -14.95 -3.11 2.42
CA THR A 248 -15.93 -2.06 2.70
C THR A 248 -16.52 -2.24 4.09
N LYS A 249 -17.09 -1.20 4.65
CA LYS A 249 -17.82 -1.31 5.91
C LYS A 249 -19.12 -2.07 5.67
N LYS A 250 -19.42 -3.03 6.53
CA LYS A 250 -20.61 -3.85 6.44
C LYS A 250 -21.88 -3.01 6.55
N GLY A 251 -22.85 -3.29 5.68
CA GLY A 251 -24.12 -2.57 5.63
C GLY A 251 -24.04 -1.15 5.09
N GLN A 252 -22.86 -0.67 4.68
CA GLN A 252 -22.75 0.61 4.01
C GLN A 252 -23.16 0.49 2.56
N THR A 253 -24.01 1.43 2.09
CA THR A 253 -24.31 1.52 0.65
C THR A 253 -23.02 1.83 -0.09
N PRO A 254 -22.62 1.00 -1.08
CA PRO A 254 -21.42 1.24 -1.83
C PRO A 254 -21.43 2.64 -2.45
N HIS A 255 -20.32 3.35 -2.36
CA HIS A 255 -20.17 4.63 -3.03
C HIS A 255 -20.39 4.42 -4.56
N PRO A 256 -21.05 5.32 -5.29
CA PRO A 256 -21.29 5.15 -6.73
C PRO A 256 -20.04 4.80 -7.54
N LEU A 257 -18.87 5.26 -7.10
CA LEU A 257 -17.58 4.97 -7.72
C LEU A 257 -17.00 3.59 -7.35
N THR A 258 -17.65 2.81 -6.46
CA THR A 258 -17.25 1.44 -6.09
C THR A 258 -18.04 0.38 -6.82
N ALA A 259 -18.93 0.74 -7.74
CA ALA A 259 -19.68 -0.23 -8.54
C ALA A 259 -18.69 -1.21 -9.22
N PRO A 260 -18.93 -2.53 -9.15
CA PRO A 260 -17.98 -3.50 -9.69
C PRO A 260 -17.84 -3.35 -11.21
N TYR A 261 -16.59 -3.37 -11.64
CA TYR A 261 -16.19 -3.47 -13.03
C TYR A 261 -16.15 -4.93 -13.47
#